data_f4b22ec8e2481738feb55fb9822f92aa
#
_entry.id   f4b22ec8e2481738feb55fb9822f92aa
#
_cell.length_a   1.000
_cell.length_b   1.000
_cell.length_c   1.000
_cell.angle_alpha   90.00
_cell.angle_beta   90.00
_cell.angle_gamma   90.00
#
_symmetry.space_group_name_H-M   'P 1'
#
loop_
_entity.id
_entity.type
_entity.pdbx_description
1 polymer ?
#
loop_
_entity_poly.entity_id
_entity_poly.type
_entity_poly.pdbx_seq_one_letter_code
_entity_poly.pdbx_strand_id
1 'polypeptide(L)'
;MYTSTFIFAKKEFDDEFHALDQAIAAAAKAIPGYRGEETWENSASGLVSNVYYWDTLEALHVLMKDPSHLLAKAGHAKWLDGYRVVIAEVQREYGVQGLGLTAAP
;
A
#
# COMPACT_ATOMS: atom_id res chain seq x y z
N MET A 1 -10.68 -4.03 11.24
CA MET A 1 -10.04 -3.60 9.99
C MET A 1 -8.74 -2.86 10.28
N TYR A 2 -7.75 -3.08 9.46
CA TYR A 2 -6.42 -2.49 9.63
C TYR A 2 -6.00 -1.78 8.36
N THR A 3 -5.13 -0.78 8.51
CA THR A 3 -4.51 -0.12 7.37
C THR A 3 -3.01 -0.31 7.42
N SER A 4 -2.40 -0.45 6.25
CA SER A 4 -0.97 -0.28 6.09
C SER A 4 -0.76 0.88 5.12
N THR A 5 -0.05 1.89 5.58
CA THR A 5 0.19 3.11 4.81
C THR A 5 1.67 3.19 4.48
N PHE A 6 1.98 3.30 3.21
CA PHE A 6 3.34 3.44 2.71
C PHE A 6 3.50 4.86 2.16
N ILE A 7 4.29 5.66 2.85
CA ILE A 7 4.52 7.06 2.47
C ILE A 7 5.95 7.17 1.98
N PHE A 8 6.15 7.72 0.80
CA PHE A 8 7.47 7.75 0.19
C PHE A 8 7.69 8.98 -0.68
N ALA A 9 8.97 9.32 -0.85
CA ALA A 9 9.40 10.31 -1.81
C ALA A 9 9.91 9.56 -3.05
N LYS A 10 9.29 9.85 -4.18
CA LYS A 10 9.58 9.17 -5.44
C LYS A 10 10.90 9.70 -6.01
N LYS A 11 11.77 8.79 -6.43
CA LYS A 11 13.02 9.12 -7.10
C LYS A 11 12.87 8.89 -8.60
N GLU A 12 13.14 7.69 -9.08
CA GLU A 12 12.96 7.35 -10.47
C GLU A 12 12.44 5.94 -10.58
N PHE A 13 11.33 5.78 -11.31
CA PHE A 13 10.71 4.48 -11.50
C PHE A 13 11.06 3.94 -12.87
N ASP A 14 11.78 2.83 -12.88
CA ASP A 14 12.18 2.13 -14.10
C ASP A 14 11.24 0.94 -14.38
N ASP A 15 11.56 0.18 -15.43
CA ASP A 15 10.75 -0.97 -15.81
C ASP A 15 10.74 -2.05 -14.74
N GLU A 16 11.84 -2.24 -14.04
CA GLU A 16 11.93 -3.19 -12.94
C GLU A 16 10.97 -2.81 -11.81
N PHE A 17 10.94 -1.52 -11.46
CA PHE A 17 10.02 -1.02 -10.45
C PHE A 17 8.57 -1.29 -10.86
N HIS A 18 8.22 -0.94 -12.09
CA HIS A 18 6.84 -1.10 -12.57
C HIS A 18 6.41 -2.57 -12.59
N ALA A 19 7.29 -3.48 -12.96
CA ALA A 19 7.01 -4.91 -12.93
C ALA A 19 6.78 -5.40 -11.49
N LEU A 20 7.61 -4.97 -10.55
CA LEU A 20 7.45 -5.33 -9.13
C LEU A 20 6.18 -4.74 -8.55
N ASP A 21 5.87 -3.49 -8.87
CA ASP A 21 4.67 -2.82 -8.40
C ASP A 21 3.40 -3.54 -8.87
N GLN A 22 3.36 -3.95 -10.13
CA GLN A 22 2.25 -4.72 -10.67
C GLN A 22 2.12 -6.08 -9.99
N ALA A 23 3.24 -6.76 -9.74
CA ALA A 23 3.24 -8.05 -9.08
C ALA A 23 2.75 -7.92 -7.62
N ILE A 24 3.16 -6.88 -6.92
CA ILE A 24 2.72 -6.62 -5.54
C ILE A 24 1.22 -6.34 -5.52
N ALA A 25 0.72 -5.52 -6.44
CA ALA A 25 -0.70 -5.20 -6.52
C ALA A 25 -1.53 -6.46 -6.79
N ALA A 26 -1.08 -7.32 -7.70
CA ALA A 26 -1.75 -8.58 -7.99
C ALA A 26 -1.73 -9.52 -6.78
N ALA A 27 -0.60 -9.62 -6.10
CA ALA A 27 -0.46 -10.44 -4.89
C ALA A 27 -1.41 -9.97 -3.80
N ALA A 28 -1.47 -8.65 -3.57
CA ALA A 28 -2.35 -8.07 -2.56
C ALA A 28 -3.82 -8.42 -2.82
N LYS A 29 -4.26 -8.27 -4.06
CA LYS A 29 -5.65 -8.54 -4.43
C LYS A 29 -6.04 -10.01 -4.26
N ALA A 30 -5.07 -10.91 -4.32
CA ALA A 30 -5.29 -12.34 -4.19
C ALA A 30 -5.35 -12.79 -2.72
N ILE A 31 -4.96 -11.96 -1.77
CA ILE A 31 -4.92 -12.32 -0.36
C ILE A 31 -6.33 -12.22 0.24
N PRO A 32 -6.85 -13.29 0.85
CA PRO A 32 -8.11 -13.19 1.60
C PRO A 32 -7.98 -12.15 2.71
N GLY A 33 -8.93 -11.22 2.76
CA GLY A 33 -8.88 -10.11 3.71
C GLY A 33 -8.41 -8.79 3.11
N TYR A 34 -7.95 -8.80 1.86
CA TYR A 34 -7.68 -7.55 1.14
C TYR A 34 -9.00 -6.81 0.93
N ARG A 35 -9.04 -5.53 1.30
CA ARG A 35 -10.27 -4.72 1.18
C ARG A 35 -10.14 -3.56 0.21
N GLY A 36 -8.98 -3.37 -0.37
CA GLY A 36 -8.78 -2.32 -1.34
C GLY A 36 -7.60 -1.43 -1.00
N GLU A 37 -7.37 -0.44 -1.85
CA GLU A 37 -6.25 0.47 -1.70
C GLU A 37 -6.57 1.83 -2.28
N GLU A 38 -5.86 2.84 -1.80
CA GLU A 38 -5.94 4.21 -2.29
C GLU A 38 -4.55 4.79 -2.40
N THR A 39 -4.35 5.65 -3.39
CA THR A 39 -3.10 6.37 -3.55
C THR A 39 -3.39 7.87 -3.52
N TRP A 40 -2.68 8.58 -2.67
CA TRP A 40 -2.80 10.03 -2.52
C TRP A 40 -1.44 10.67 -2.73
N GLU A 41 -1.45 11.84 -3.33
CA GLU A 41 -0.22 12.57 -3.60
C GLU A 41 -0.34 13.99 -3.05
N ASN A 42 0.70 14.45 -2.36
CA ASN A 42 0.77 15.81 -1.87
C ASN A 42 1.70 16.60 -2.80
N SER A 43 1.12 17.48 -3.61
CA SER A 43 1.90 18.23 -4.60
C SER A 43 2.88 19.22 -3.97
N ALA A 44 2.59 19.70 -2.77
CA ALA A 44 3.47 20.66 -2.09
C ALA A 44 4.74 20.00 -1.56
N SER A 45 4.65 18.76 -1.07
CA SER A 45 5.80 18.04 -0.50
C SER A 45 6.41 17.04 -1.48
N GLY A 46 5.69 16.65 -2.52
CA GLY A 46 6.09 15.60 -3.44
C GLY A 46 5.96 14.20 -2.86
N LEU A 47 5.34 14.06 -1.70
CA LEU A 47 5.16 12.75 -1.06
C LEU A 47 3.95 12.03 -1.63
N VAL A 48 4.07 10.71 -1.74
CA VAL A 48 2.99 9.83 -2.17
C VAL A 48 2.65 8.90 -1.01
N SER A 49 1.36 8.65 -0.83
CA SER A 49 0.86 7.76 0.21
C SER A 49 -0.01 6.68 -0.42
N ASN A 50 0.40 5.42 -0.27
CA ASN A 50 -0.42 4.27 -0.64
C ASN A 50 -1.02 3.68 0.62
N VAL A 51 -2.34 3.59 0.67
CA VAL A 51 -3.05 3.03 1.82
C VAL A 51 -3.72 1.74 1.39
N TYR A 52 -3.37 0.65 2.06
CA TYR A 52 -4.04 -0.64 1.90
C TYR A 52 -4.95 -0.90 3.10
N TYR A 53 -6.10 -1.48 2.83
CA TYR A 53 -7.09 -1.84 3.86
C TYR A 53 -7.20 -3.36 3.95
N TRP A 54 -7.18 -3.88 5.17
CA TRP A 54 -7.14 -5.32 5.47
C TRP A 54 -8.16 -5.68 6.53
N ASP A 55 -8.78 -6.85 6.40
CA ASP A 55 -9.67 -7.36 7.45
C ASP A 55 -8.91 -7.71 8.72
N THR A 56 -7.70 -8.27 8.57
CA THR A 56 -6.90 -8.78 9.68
C THR A 56 -5.44 -8.41 9.53
N LEU A 57 -4.70 -8.46 10.64
CA LEU A 57 -3.24 -8.30 10.60
C LEU A 57 -2.57 -9.45 9.87
N GLU A 58 -3.14 -10.65 9.96
CA GLU A 58 -2.59 -11.82 9.27
C GLU A 58 -2.55 -11.61 7.76
N ALA A 59 -3.62 -11.02 7.20
CA ALA A 59 -3.68 -10.73 5.77
C ALA A 59 -2.57 -9.76 5.38
N LEU A 60 -2.39 -8.70 6.15
CA LEU A 60 -1.29 -7.74 5.93
C LEU A 60 0.07 -8.43 5.98
N HIS A 61 0.27 -9.32 6.95
CA HIS A 61 1.54 -10.03 7.08
C HIS A 61 1.83 -10.95 5.90
N VAL A 62 0.80 -11.50 5.26
CA VAL A 62 0.98 -12.30 4.04
C VAL A 62 1.61 -11.45 2.94
N LEU A 63 1.11 -10.22 2.75
CA LEU A 63 1.71 -9.32 1.76
C LEU A 63 3.15 -8.98 2.12
N MET A 64 3.44 -8.72 3.38
CA MET A 64 4.78 -8.34 3.83
C MET A 64 5.81 -9.44 3.56
N LYS A 65 5.38 -10.69 3.45
CA LYS A 65 6.24 -11.83 3.15
C LYS A 65 6.24 -12.23 1.68
N ASP A 66 5.44 -11.57 0.85
CA ASP A 66 5.38 -11.86 -0.57
C ASP A 66 6.74 -11.64 -1.23
N PRO A 67 7.19 -12.56 -2.10
CA PRO A 67 8.51 -12.43 -2.74
C PRO A 67 8.71 -11.13 -3.49
N SER A 68 7.71 -10.66 -4.25
CA SER A 68 7.80 -9.40 -4.97
C SER A 68 7.94 -8.22 -4.02
N HIS A 69 7.19 -8.24 -2.91
CA HIS A 69 7.28 -7.20 -1.89
C HIS A 69 8.66 -7.18 -1.25
N LEU A 70 9.23 -8.35 -0.95
CA LEU A 70 10.58 -8.45 -0.38
C LEU A 70 11.64 -7.94 -1.36
N LEU A 71 11.50 -8.23 -2.64
CA LEU A 71 12.42 -7.71 -3.66
C LEU A 71 12.34 -6.19 -3.76
N ALA A 72 11.13 -5.64 -3.75
CA ALA A 72 10.95 -4.19 -3.79
C ALA A 72 11.57 -3.53 -2.56
N LYS A 73 11.39 -4.11 -1.39
CA LYS A 73 11.96 -3.61 -0.14
C LYS A 73 13.48 -3.64 -0.18
N ALA A 74 14.07 -4.71 -0.69
CA ALA A 74 15.52 -4.83 -0.80
C ALA A 74 16.12 -3.79 -1.76
N GLY A 75 15.39 -3.46 -2.82
CA GLY A 75 15.85 -2.51 -3.84
C GLY A 75 15.36 -1.07 -3.65
N HIS A 76 14.75 -0.74 -2.52
CA HIS A 76 14.05 0.54 -2.35
C HIS A 76 14.92 1.77 -2.67
N ALA A 77 16.20 1.73 -2.35
CA ALA A 77 17.09 2.86 -2.56
C ALA A 77 17.24 3.26 -4.03
N LYS A 78 16.95 2.37 -4.96
CA LYS A 78 16.99 2.67 -6.39
C LYS A 78 15.84 3.59 -6.80
N TRP A 79 14.69 3.49 -6.13
CA TRP A 79 13.44 4.11 -6.59
C TRP A 79 12.88 5.15 -5.64
N LEU A 80 13.29 5.14 -4.37
CA LEU A 80 12.70 5.99 -3.35
C LEU A 80 13.78 6.80 -2.62
N ASP A 81 13.47 8.07 -2.39
CA ASP A 81 14.27 8.96 -1.54
C ASP A 81 13.70 8.99 -0.11
N GLY A 82 13.59 7.81 0.47
CA GLY A 82 13.03 7.65 1.80
C GLY A 82 11.60 7.15 1.79
N TYR A 83 11.23 6.47 2.86
CA TYR A 83 9.87 5.97 3.03
C TYR A 83 9.55 5.77 4.51
N ARG A 84 8.25 5.67 4.78
CA ARG A 84 7.74 5.39 6.13
C ARG A 84 6.53 4.48 6.00
N VAL A 85 6.46 3.47 6.85
CA VAL A 85 5.32 2.56 6.93
C VAL A 85 4.58 2.79 8.24
N VAL A 86 3.27 2.94 8.16
CA VAL A 86 2.40 3.06 9.32
C VAL A 86 1.35 1.97 9.24
N ILE A 87 1.24 1.17 10.30
CA ILE A 87 0.21 0.15 10.44
C ILE A 87 -0.70 0.58 11.56
N ALA A 88 -2.00 0.65 11.29
CA ALA A 88 -2.96 1.15 12.25
C ALA A 88 -4.23 0.29 12.24
N GLU A 89 -4.88 0.25 13.38
CA GLU A 89 -6.21 -0.33 13.48
C GLU A 89 -7.25 0.77 13.24
N VAL A 90 -8.23 0.49 12.41
CA VAL A 90 -9.32 1.43 12.16
C VAL A 90 -10.32 1.31 13.30
N GLN A 91 -10.43 2.36 14.10
CA GLN A 91 -11.35 2.41 15.23
C GLN A 91 -12.79 2.63 14.77
N ARG A 92 -12.95 3.42 13.71
CA ARG A 92 -14.26 3.79 13.22
C ARG A 92 -14.15 4.32 11.79
N GLU A 93 -15.13 3.98 10.99
CA GLU A 93 -15.26 4.53 9.65
C GLU A 93 -16.75 4.83 9.41
N TYR A 94 -17.04 6.06 9.00
CA TYR A 94 -18.41 6.45 8.68
C TYR A 94 -18.37 7.65 7.74
N GLY A 95 -19.46 7.86 7.02
CA GLY A 95 -19.57 8.97 6.10
C GLY A 95 -20.92 8.97 5.40
N VAL A 96 -21.08 9.97 4.55
CA VAL A 96 -22.25 10.13 3.70
C VAL A 96 -21.77 9.96 2.27
N GLN A 97 -22.33 9.15 1.45
CA GLN A 97 -22.00 9.00 0.03
C GLN A 97 -20.86 8.02 -0.28
N GLY A 98 -20.40 7.23 0.55
CA GLY A 98 -19.51 6.16 0.13
C GLY A 98 -18.35 6.56 -0.75
N LEU A 99 -17.52 7.47 -0.27
CA LEU A 99 -16.28 7.82 -0.95
C LEU A 99 -15.22 6.75 -0.75
N GLY A 100 -14.27 6.70 -1.65
CA GLY A 100 -13.11 5.86 -1.52
C GLY A 100 -13.39 4.40 -1.75
N LEU A 101 -12.78 3.55 -0.96
CA LEU A 101 -12.86 2.13 -1.15
C LEU A 101 -14.25 1.61 -0.86
N THR A 102 -14.79 0.92 -1.80
CA THR A 102 -16.12 0.33 -1.68
C THR A 102 -16.06 -1.10 -1.16
N ALA A 103 -14.93 -1.50 -0.61
CA ALA A 103 -14.72 -2.85 -0.11
C ALA A 103 -15.66 -3.20 1.04
N ALA A 104 -16.09 -2.22 1.82
CA ALA A 104 -17.09 -2.46 2.84
C ALA A 104 -18.44 -2.42 2.20
N PRO A 105 -19.29 -3.24 2.54
CA PRO A 105 -20.40 -2.84 3.38
C PRO A 105 -20.00 -2.85 4.80
#